data_fafdcaedca81464b4809aeeb77681430
#
_entry.id   fafdcaedca81464b4809aeeb77681430
#
_cell.length_a   1.000
_cell.length_b   1.000
_cell.length_c   1.000
_cell.angle_alpha   90.00
_cell.angle_beta   90.00
_cell.angle_gamma   90.00
#
_symmetry.space_group_name_H-M   'P 1'
#
loop_
_entity.id
_entity.type
_entity.pdbx_description
1 polymer ?
#
loop_
_entity_poly.entity_id
_entity_poly.type
_entity_poly.pdbx_seq_one_letter_code
_entity_poly.pdbx_strand_id
1 'polypeptide(L)'
;TSKVGTTPITVFRPQTGPPAPTVVIAHGFAGSQQLMQPFAMTLARNGYVAVTFDFLGHGRNPTPMRGDITKATGTTDALLAELTDVAAVAQSLPQSDGRLAVLGHSMASDIVVKFAQANPDVSATVAVSVFSKTVTATSPRNLLVIVGALEPKMLRDEGLRIVGLATKGPAGPGQTYGRFETGTARRLVEPAGVEHIGVLYSRDSLHETLDWLNGAFDRIGSGFVDARGKWLMLLFAGIVALAWPLSHLLPAVRPRSRRVGMGWGPLLLAATLPAGLTPLILWKLPTDFLTILLGDYLALHFLVYGVLTGIVLMWLRRKQRAALAMHAALHASPKRLEMTYHLWRNIATGAVAVAAFNIVAFGAPIDTYLFSFLPIPERWPLIAAIAVGTVPYFIADETLTATANRNGGYALTKLCLLMSLALAILLNPDKLFFLAIIGPAILLLFIAFGIISRLSLRATGHPLPGAIANAAVFAWAIAVTFPMVIR
;
A
#
# COMPACT_ATOMS: atom_id res chain seq x y z
N THR A 1 0.60 1.57 -22.96
CA THR A 1 1.86 1.62 -22.18
C THR A 1 3.05 1.60 -23.10
N SER A 2 4.01 2.48 -22.85
CA SER A 2 5.31 2.57 -23.52
C SER A 2 6.41 2.70 -22.47
N LYS A 3 7.66 2.96 -22.88
CA LYS A 3 8.77 3.15 -21.96
C LYS A 3 9.61 4.37 -22.36
N VAL A 4 10.17 5.05 -21.35
CA VAL A 4 11.23 6.04 -21.49
C VAL A 4 12.47 5.39 -20.88
N GLY A 5 13.42 4.95 -21.71
CA GLY A 5 14.47 4.05 -21.24
C GLY A 5 13.88 2.77 -20.64
N THR A 6 14.11 2.53 -19.35
CA THR A 6 13.51 1.42 -18.58
C THR A 6 12.20 1.79 -17.89
N THR A 7 11.87 3.08 -17.78
CA THR A 7 10.73 3.61 -17.03
C THR A 7 9.42 3.36 -17.77
N PRO A 8 8.49 2.55 -17.21
CA PRO A 8 7.18 2.33 -17.79
C PRO A 8 6.33 3.59 -17.69
N ILE A 9 5.72 3.98 -18.81
CA ILE A 9 4.77 5.11 -18.88
C ILE A 9 3.42 4.67 -19.42
N THR A 10 2.36 5.35 -19.02
CA THR A 10 1.03 5.24 -19.63
C THR A 10 0.54 6.63 -20.03
N VAL A 11 0.17 6.78 -21.30
CA VAL A 11 -0.38 8.00 -21.86
C VAL A 11 -1.90 7.90 -21.92
N PHE A 12 -2.59 8.82 -21.27
CA PHE A 12 -4.03 9.03 -21.32
C PHE A 12 -4.29 10.28 -22.15
N ARG A 13 -5.12 10.18 -23.17
CA ARG A 13 -5.37 11.27 -24.09
C ARG A 13 -6.78 11.22 -24.63
N PRO A 14 -7.33 12.35 -25.11
CA PRO A 14 -8.56 12.36 -25.90
C PRO A 14 -8.42 11.45 -27.13
N GLN A 15 -9.52 10.82 -27.53
CA GLN A 15 -9.53 10.00 -28.76
C GLN A 15 -9.36 10.84 -30.01
N THR A 16 -9.90 12.04 -30.00
CA THR A 16 -9.89 13.02 -31.09
C THR A 16 -9.66 14.42 -30.52
N GLY A 17 -9.12 15.31 -31.32
CA GLY A 17 -8.92 16.73 -30.97
C GLY A 17 -7.55 17.26 -31.39
N PRO A 18 -7.35 18.59 -31.30
CA PRO A 18 -6.05 19.20 -31.51
C PRO A 18 -5.04 18.83 -30.44
N PRO A 19 -3.75 19.07 -30.68
CA PRO A 19 -2.74 18.99 -29.63
C PRO A 19 -3.14 19.81 -28.40
N ALA A 20 -2.79 19.31 -27.20
CA ALA A 20 -3.27 19.83 -25.93
C ALA A 20 -2.16 19.90 -24.88
N PRO A 21 -2.34 20.70 -23.79
CA PRO A 21 -1.37 20.75 -22.72
C PRO A 21 -1.15 19.38 -22.10
N THR A 22 0.10 19.12 -21.74
CA THR A 22 0.52 17.84 -21.15
C THR A 22 0.67 17.97 -19.64
N VAL A 23 0.21 16.96 -18.92
CA VAL A 23 0.36 16.87 -17.46
C VAL A 23 1.12 15.58 -17.13
N VAL A 24 2.32 15.71 -16.57
CA VAL A 24 3.08 14.55 -16.06
C VAL A 24 2.70 14.31 -14.60
N ILE A 25 2.33 13.10 -14.29
CA ILE A 25 1.71 12.72 -13.02
C ILE A 25 2.57 11.65 -12.32
N ALA A 26 3.12 12.00 -11.17
CA ALA A 26 4.06 11.20 -10.41
C ALA A 26 3.43 10.67 -9.12
N HIS A 27 3.62 9.37 -8.84
CA HIS A 27 3.10 8.70 -7.64
C HIS A 27 4.03 8.85 -6.43
N GLY A 28 3.50 8.60 -5.23
CA GLY A 28 4.25 8.61 -3.97
C GLY A 28 5.03 7.33 -3.69
N PHE A 29 5.70 7.30 -2.53
CA PHE A 29 6.42 6.13 -2.02
C PHE A 29 5.50 4.90 -1.94
N ALA A 30 6.04 3.74 -2.31
CA ALA A 30 5.31 2.45 -2.37
C ALA A 30 4.05 2.47 -3.24
N GLY A 31 3.92 3.50 -4.11
CA GLY A 31 2.86 3.61 -5.10
C GLY A 31 3.27 3.09 -6.47
N SER A 32 2.41 3.33 -7.44
CA SER A 32 2.66 3.09 -8.86
C SER A 32 1.74 3.97 -9.72
N GLN A 33 1.96 3.98 -11.01
CA GLN A 33 1.17 4.78 -11.95
C GLN A 33 -0.36 4.52 -11.86
N GLN A 34 -0.79 3.32 -11.48
CA GLN A 34 -2.22 3.00 -11.34
C GLN A 34 -2.91 3.84 -10.25
N LEU A 35 -2.19 4.14 -9.17
CA LEU A 35 -2.71 4.95 -8.07
C LEU A 35 -3.12 6.36 -8.54
N MET A 36 -2.44 6.86 -9.59
CA MET A 36 -2.65 8.20 -10.13
C MET A 36 -3.67 8.25 -11.29
N GLN A 37 -4.22 7.10 -11.68
CA GLN A 37 -5.19 7.02 -12.79
C GLN A 37 -6.43 7.93 -12.63
N PRO A 38 -7.01 8.13 -11.43
CA PRO A 38 -8.17 9.03 -11.30
C PRO A 38 -7.87 10.44 -11.79
N PHE A 39 -6.68 10.98 -11.49
CA PHE A 39 -6.24 12.26 -12.03
C PHE A 39 -6.02 12.19 -13.53
N ALA A 40 -5.31 11.18 -14.03
CA ALA A 40 -5.02 11.02 -15.45
C ALA A 40 -6.30 10.89 -16.29
N MET A 41 -7.27 10.09 -15.84
CA MET A 41 -8.55 9.92 -16.54
C MET A 41 -9.42 11.18 -16.49
N THR A 42 -9.45 11.86 -15.34
CA THR A 42 -10.14 13.15 -15.20
C THR A 42 -9.58 14.15 -16.23
N LEU A 43 -8.26 14.29 -16.28
CA LEU A 43 -7.61 15.24 -17.18
C LEU A 43 -7.78 14.85 -18.65
N ALA A 44 -7.56 13.59 -19.00
CA ALA A 44 -7.69 13.14 -20.39
C ALA A 44 -9.12 13.30 -20.94
N ARG A 45 -10.13 13.05 -20.12
CA ARG A 45 -11.55 13.27 -20.47
C ARG A 45 -11.91 14.74 -20.63
N ASN A 46 -11.08 15.64 -20.07
CA ASN A 46 -11.22 17.08 -20.20
C ASN A 46 -10.25 17.69 -21.23
N GLY A 47 -9.69 16.86 -22.10
CA GLY A 47 -8.94 17.34 -23.24
C GLY A 47 -7.45 17.58 -22.98
N TYR A 48 -6.87 17.08 -21.89
CA TYR A 48 -5.44 17.09 -21.62
C TYR A 48 -4.74 15.82 -22.10
N VAL A 49 -3.44 15.90 -22.33
CA VAL A 49 -2.58 14.72 -22.42
C VAL A 49 -2.01 14.45 -21.02
N ALA A 50 -2.38 13.35 -20.38
CA ALA A 50 -1.86 12.99 -19.08
C ALA A 50 -0.93 11.79 -19.19
N VAL A 51 0.27 11.89 -18.57
CA VAL A 51 1.29 10.85 -18.59
C VAL A 51 1.59 10.42 -17.17
N THR A 52 1.31 9.16 -16.84
CA THR A 52 1.70 8.53 -15.59
C THR A 52 2.88 7.60 -15.82
N PHE A 53 3.70 7.36 -14.79
CA PHE A 53 4.87 6.50 -14.89
C PHE A 53 5.19 5.83 -13.55
N ASP A 54 5.97 4.77 -13.58
CA ASP A 54 6.51 4.12 -12.39
C ASP A 54 7.94 4.60 -12.13
N PHE A 55 8.18 5.26 -11.01
CA PHE A 55 9.52 5.65 -10.59
C PHE A 55 10.47 4.46 -10.43
N LEU A 56 11.78 4.73 -10.50
CA LEU A 56 12.84 3.76 -10.20
C LEU A 56 12.49 2.92 -8.97
N GLY A 57 12.63 1.61 -9.08
CA GLY A 57 12.33 0.64 -8.04
C GLY A 57 10.86 0.40 -7.75
N HIS A 58 9.94 1.23 -8.22
CA HIS A 58 8.51 1.12 -7.96
C HIS A 58 7.75 0.45 -9.11
N GLY A 59 6.58 -0.08 -8.76
CA GLY A 59 5.66 -0.64 -9.74
C GLY A 59 6.31 -1.68 -10.66
N ARG A 60 6.23 -1.44 -11.95
CA ARG A 60 6.84 -2.27 -13.01
C ARG A 60 8.17 -1.73 -13.53
N ASN A 61 8.77 -0.74 -12.87
CA ASN A 61 10.10 -0.29 -13.21
C ASN A 61 11.15 -1.31 -12.75
N PRO A 62 11.90 -1.98 -13.65
CA PRO A 62 12.85 -3.01 -13.29
C PRO A 62 14.16 -2.45 -12.71
N THR A 63 14.42 -1.15 -12.93
CA THR A 63 15.64 -0.51 -12.46
C THR A 63 15.50 -0.14 -10.99
N PRO A 64 16.33 -0.70 -10.08
CA PRO A 64 16.26 -0.38 -8.68
C PRO A 64 16.60 1.09 -8.41
N MET A 65 16.01 1.63 -7.36
CA MET A 65 16.30 2.96 -6.86
C MET A 65 17.72 3.01 -6.28
N ARG A 66 18.46 4.06 -6.58
CA ARG A 66 19.83 4.28 -6.09
C ARG A 66 19.83 5.37 -5.04
N GLY A 67 20.81 5.29 -4.13
CA GLY A 67 21.04 6.30 -3.10
C GLY A 67 20.40 5.96 -1.77
N ASP A 68 20.80 6.71 -0.74
CA ASP A 68 20.28 6.58 0.60
C ASP A 68 18.98 7.38 0.72
N ILE A 69 17.85 6.69 0.84
CA ILE A 69 16.53 7.30 0.98
C ILE A 69 16.34 8.06 2.29
N THR A 70 17.22 7.85 3.28
CA THR A 70 17.21 8.62 4.52
C THR A 70 17.86 9.98 4.34
N LYS A 71 18.56 10.18 3.22
CA LYS A 71 19.19 11.45 2.85
C LYS A 71 18.44 12.09 1.70
N ALA A 72 18.14 13.38 1.82
CA ALA A 72 17.46 14.16 0.78
C ALA A 72 18.30 14.29 -0.52
N THR A 73 19.58 14.02 -0.46
CA THR A 73 20.52 14.03 -1.59
C THR A 73 20.76 12.61 -2.10
N GLY A 74 20.76 12.41 -3.41
CA GLY A 74 21.04 11.13 -4.07
C GLY A 74 19.79 10.46 -4.61
N THR A 75 18.86 9.99 -3.79
CA THR A 75 17.62 9.38 -4.27
C THR A 75 16.72 10.43 -4.94
N THR A 76 16.55 11.60 -4.32
CA THR A 76 15.75 12.71 -4.89
C THR A 76 16.29 13.13 -6.24
N ASP A 77 17.61 13.23 -6.39
CA ASP A 77 18.24 13.64 -7.66
C ASP A 77 18.00 12.62 -8.78
N ALA A 78 18.06 11.31 -8.45
CA ALA A 78 17.77 10.25 -9.42
C ALA A 78 16.31 10.26 -9.88
N LEU A 79 15.35 10.45 -8.94
CA LEU A 79 13.93 10.56 -9.27
C LEU A 79 13.60 11.84 -10.01
N LEU A 80 14.30 12.95 -9.75
CA LEU A 80 14.18 14.22 -10.47
C LEU A 80 14.69 14.07 -11.91
N ALA A 81 15.82 13.39 -12.11
CA ALA A 81 16.34 13.10 -13.44
C ALA A 81 15.35 12.24 -14.26
N GLU A 82 14.79 11.19 -13.63
CA GLU A 82 13.78 10.34 -14.27
C GLU A 82 12.51 11.14 -14.66
N LEU A 83 12.02 12.01 -13.76
CA LEU A 83 10.90 12.89 -14.07
C LEU A 83 11.24 13.83 -15.25
N THR A 84 12.47 14.31 -15.34
CA THR A 84 12.93 15.17 -16.43
C THR A 84 12.89 14.44 -17.76
N ASP A 85 13.37 13.21 -17.83
CA ASP A 85 13.33 12.37 -19.04
C ASP A 85 11.88 12.07 -19.47
N VAL A 86 11.02 11.72 -18.50
CA VAL A 86 9.60 11.47 -18.76
C VAL A 86 8.91 12.74 -19.27
N ALA A 87 9.19 13.91 -18.68
CA ALA A 87 8.60 15.17 -19.08
C ALA A 87 9.02 15.57 -20.50
N ALA A 88 10.29 15.39 -20.85
CA ALA A 88 10.79 15.66 -22.21
C ALA A 88 10.08 14.79 -23.27
N VAL A 89 9.93 13.48 -22.99
CA VAL A 89 9.18 12.58 -23.88
C VAL A 89 7.69 12.95 -23.93
N ALA A 90 7.09 13.29 -22.78
CA ALA A 90 5.69 13.67 -22.72
C ALA A 90 5.38 14.94 -23.54
N GLN A 91 6.26 15.94 -23.51
CA GLN A 91 6.14 17.15 -24.33
C GLN A 91 6.35 16.90 -25.84
N SER A 92 7.16 15.91 -26.19
CA SER A 92 7.43 15.55 -27.60
C SER A 92 6.32 14.69 -28.23
N LEU A 93 5.31 14.27 -27.48
CA LEU A 93 4.20 13.48 -28.02
C LEU A 93 3.44 14.27 -29.11
N PRO A 94 3.04 13.64 -30.22
CA PRO A 94 2.29 14.30 -31.29
C PRO A 94 0.97 14.96 -30.82
N GLN A 95 0.44 14.53 -29.70
CA GLN A 95 -0.79 15.07 -29.12
C GLN A 95 -0.53 16.21 -28.12
N SER A 96 0.72 16.47 -27.79
CA SER A 96 1.13 17.57 -26.92
C SER A 96 1.22 18.88 -27.74
N ASP A 97 0.77 19.98 -27.17
CA ASP A 97 0.98 21.32 -27.72
C ASP A 97 2.27 21.98 -27.19
N GLY A 98 3.07 21.22 -26.41
CA GLY A 98 4.31 21.65 -25.79
C GLY A 98 4.18 22.32 -24.43
N ARG A 99 2.97 22.73 -24.02
CA ARG A 99 2.73 23.32 -22.69
C ARG A 99 2.70 22.21 -21.63
N LEU A 100 3.34 22.45 -20.50
CA LEU A 100 3.54 21.45 -19.45
C LEU A 100 2.99 21.88 -18.09
N ALA A 101 2.33 20.96 -17.40
CA ALA A 101 2.10 20.98 -15.96
C ALA A 101 2.59 19.68 -15.33
N VAL A 102 2.84 19.71 -14.03
CA VAL A 102 3.25 18.54 -13.25
C VAL A 102 2.37 18.35 -12.04
N LEU A 103 2.10 17.08 -11.70
CA LEU A 103 1.33 16.68 -10.53
C LEU A 103 2.10 15.59 -9.77
N GLY A 104 2.27 15.75 -8.46
CA GLY A 104 2.94 14.76 -7.63
C GLY A 104 2.22 14.52 -6.30
N HIS A 105 2.20 13.25 -5.89
CA HIS A 105 1.63 12.83 -4.61
C HIS A 105 2.72 12.47 -3.62
N SER A 106 2.59 12.92 -2.36
CA SER A 106 3.46 12.50 -1.24
C SER A 106 4.95 12.69 -1.57
N MET A 107 5.76 11.65 -1.61
CA MET A 107 7.17 11.70 -2.02
C MET A 107 7.37 12.50 -3.32
N ALA A 108 6.52 12.29 -4.30
CA ALA A 108 6.62 13.00 -5.57
C ALA A 108 6.23 14.48 -5.50
N SER A 109 5.58 14.93 -4.44
CA SER A 109 5.19 16.34 -4.30
C SER A 109 6.40 17.28 -4.23
N ASP A 110 7.46 16.90 -3.51
CA ASP A 110 8.73 17.63 -3.46
C ASP A 110 9.50 17.54 -4.78
N ILE A 111 9.45 16.38 -5.45
CA ILE A 111 10.12 16.14 -6.74
C ILE A 111 9.52 17.04 -7.84
N VAL A 112 8.18 17.08 -7.95
CA VAL A 112 7.52 17.95 -8.95
C VAL A 112 7.68 19.43 -8.64
N VAL A 113 7.74 19.82 -7.36
CA VAL A 113 8.06 21.19 -6.95
C VAL A 113 9.47 21.58 -7.42
N LYS A 114 10.48 20.76 -7.10
CA LYS A 114 11.88 21.00 -7.50
C LYS A 114 12.03 21.00 -9.02
N PHE A 115 11.37 20.08 -9.71
CA PHE A 115 11.35 20.06 -11.18
C PHE A 115 10.80 21.36 -11.76
N ALA A 116 9.64 21.81 -11.27
CA ALA A 116 9.01 23.04 -11.75
C ALA A 116 9.79 24.31 -11.37
N GLN A 117 10.56 24.28 -10.26
CA GLN A 117 11.47 25.36 -9.89
C GLN A 117 12.68 25.45 -10.85
N ALA A 118 13.19 24.31 -11.29
CA ALA A 118 14.29 24.24 -12.25
C ALA A 118 13.85 24.50 -13.70
N ASN A 119 12.54 24.39 -14.00
CA ASN A 119 11.98 24.52 -15.34
C ASN A 119 10.88 25.62 -15.35
N PRO A 120 11.22 26.88 -15.58
CA PRO A 120 10.26 28.01 -15.55
C PRO A 120 9.12 27.93 -16.56
N ASP A 121 9.25 27.10 -17.60
CA ASP A 121 8.23 26.86 -18.63
C ASP A 121 7.09 25.96 -18.13
N VAL A 122 7.22 25.33 -16.96
CA VAL A 122 6.13 24.60 -16.32
C VAL A 122 5.04 25.60 -15.91
N SER A 123 3.87 25.51 -16.56
CA SER A 123 2.77 26.45 -16.40
C SER A 123 2.05 26.35 -15.07
N ALA A 124 1.94 25.13 -14.51
CA ALA A 124 1.30 24.87 -13.23
C ALA A 124 1.87 23.64 -12.52
N THR A 125 1.80 23.67 -11.20
CA THR A 125 2.22 22.57 -10.32
C THR A 125 1.08 22.18 -9.40
N VAL A 126 0.81 20.87 -9.26
CA VAL A 126 -0.15 20.32 -8.30
C VAL A 126 0.59 19.40 -7.34
N ALA A 127 0.58 19.75 -6.05
CA ALA A 127 1.26 18.99 -5.00
C ALA A 127 0.21 18.42 -4.03
N VAL A 128 0.02 17.10 -4.09
CA VAL A 128 -0.94 16.36 -3.26
C VAL A 128 -0.21 15.77 -2.06
N SER A 129 -0.73 15.99 -0.84
CA SER A 129 -0.09 15.57 0.43
C SER A 129 1.35 16.10 0.53
N VAL A 130 1.47 17.42 0.36
CA VAL A 130 2.76 18.09 0.13
C VAL A 130 3.64 18.13 1.38
N PHE A 131 4.93 17.91 1.13
CA PHE A 131 6.00 18.25 2.05
C PHE A 131 7.21 18.74 1.26
N SER A 132 7.39 20.06 1.16
CA SER A 132 8.51 20.66 0.40
C SER A 132 8.98 21.96 1.02
N LYS A 133 10.24 21.98 1.47
CA LYS A 133 10.87 23.14 2.10
C LYS A 133 11.37 24.19 1.10
N THR A 134 11.40 23.87 -0.19
CA THR A 134 11.98 24.73 -1.23
C THR A 134 10.99 25.71 -1.83
N VAL A 135 9.69 25.56 -1.54
CA VAL A 135 8.64 26.46 -2.06
C VAL A 135 8.85 27.89 -1.56
N THR A 136 8.74 28.85 -2.50
CA THR A 136 8.78 30.29 -2.22
C THR A 136 7.45 30.96 -2.55
N ALA A 137 7.33 32.26 -2.30
CA ALA A 137 6.13 33.04 -2.61
C ALA A 137 5.73 32.98 -4.10
N THR A 138 6.71 32.84 -5.00
CA THR A 138 6.51 32.91 -6.44
C THR A 138 6.92 31.64 -7.20
N SER A 139 7.63 30.73 -6.58
CA SER A 139 8.14 29.50 -7.22
C SER A 139 7.77 28.25 -6.40
N PRO A 140 7.29 27.16 -7.05
CA PRO A 140 7.01 27.03 -8.48
C PRO A 140 5.81 27.86 -8.95
N ARG A 141 5.60 27.99 -10.27
CA ARG A 141 4.48 28.74 -10.83
C ARG A 141 3.15 28.05 -10.56
N ASN A 142 2.10 28.82 -10.30
CA ASN A 142 0.70 28.37 -10.18
C ASN A 142 0.57 27.07 -9.38
N LEU A 143 0.89 27.12 -8.08
CA LEU A 143 0.92 25.95 -7.22
C LEU A 143 -0.43 25.71 -6.53
N LEU A 144 -1.07 24.57 -6.83
CA LEU A 144 -2.16 23.99 -6.07
C LEU A 144 -1.61 23.00 -5.05
N VAL A 145 -2.02 23.17 -3.81
CA VAL A 145 -1.73 22.24 -2.71
C VAL A 145 -3.02 21.54 -2.32
N ILE A 146 -2.99 20.21 -2.24
CA ILE A 146 -4.14 19.39 -1.81
C ILE A 146 -3.67 18.53 -0.63
N VAL A 147 -4.37 18.59 0.50
CA VAL A 147 -4.09 17.76 1.68
C VAL A 147 -5.41 17.26 2.26
N GLY A 148 -5.57 15.95 2.43
CA GLY A 148 -6.80 15.39 2.99
C GLY A 148 -7.06 15.88 4.43
N ALA A 149 -8.31 16.18 4.76
CA ALA A 149 -8.68 16.68 6.09
C ALA A 149 -8.36 15.71 7.24
N LEU A 150 -8.21 14.41 6.95
CA LEU A 150 -7.83 13.36 7.92
C LEU A 150 -6.32 13.03 7.88
N GLU A 151 -5.53 13.76 7.09
CA GLU A 151 -4.08 13.58 7.09
C GLU A 151 -3.44 14.13 8.37
N PRO A 152 -2.21 13.67 8.71
CA PRO A 152 -1.49 14.19 9.87
C PRO A 152 -1.37 15.70 9.86
N LYS A 153 -1.48 16.31 11.07
CA LYS A 153 -1.41 17.76 11.25
C LYS A 153 -0.19 18.40 10.59
N MET A 154 0.95 17.69 10.59
CA MET A 154 2.19 18.14 9.96
C MET A 154 2.03 18.47 8.47
N LEU A 155 1.28 17.66 7.71
CA LEU A 155 1.05 17.89 6.28
C LEU A 155 0.06 19.05 6.05
N ARG A 156 -0.96 19.17 6.88
CA ARG A 156 -1.91 20.29 6.82
C ARG A 156 -1.23 21.62 7.18
N ASP A 157 -0.41 21.63 8.23
CA ASP A 157 0.38 22.79 8.61
C ASP A 157 1.36 23.21 7.50
N GLU A 158 1.97 22.22 6.80
CA GLU A 158 2.84 22.49 5.67
C GLU A 158 2.07 23.11 4.49
N GLY A 159 0.88 22.60 4.19
CA GLY A 159 -0.01 23.21 3.19
C GLY A 159 -0.34 24.66 3.50
N LEU A 160 -0.73 24.96 4.75
CA LEU A 160 -0.98 26.32 5.22
C LEU A 160 0.28 27.19 5.14
N ARG A 161 1.44 26.69 5.54
CA ARG A 161 2.72 27.40 5.44
C ARG A 161 3.02 27.80 3.98
N ILE A 162 2.87 26.87 3.04
CA ILE A 162 3.15 27.10 1.62
C ILE A 162 2.26 28.21 1.06
N VAL A 163 0.95 28.15 1.32
CA VAL A 163 0.02 29.16 0.81
C VAL A 163 0.21 30.50 1.52
N GLY A 164 0.57 30.46 2.81
CA GLY A 164 0.91 31.64 3.59
C GLY A 164 2.07 32.47 3.03
N LEU A 165 2.99 31.86 2.28
CA LEU A 165 4.08 32.57 1.61
C LEU A 165 3.59 33.54 0.53
N ALA A 166 2.41 33.33 -0.03
CA ALA A 166 1.84 34.16 -1.11
C ALA A 166 0.90 35.27 -0.60
N THR A 167 0.70 35.40 0.71
CA THR A 167 -0.19 36.41 1.28
C THR A 167 0.51 37.19 2.40
N LYS A 168 0.08 38.43 2.61
CA LYS A 168 0.52 39.28 3.74
C LYS A 168 -0.35 39.09 4.98
N GLY A 169 -1.43 38.31 4.89
CA GLY A 169 -2.38 38.04 5.96
C GLY A 169 -2.51 36.55 6.26
N PRO A 170 -3.46 36.17 7.13
CA PRO A 170 -3.72 34.76 7.42
C PRO A 170 -4.14 34.01 6.14
N ALA A 171 -3.49 32.87 5.90
CA ALA A 171 -3.85 31.96 4.81
C ALA A 171 -4.89 30.94 5.30
N GLY A 172 -5.80 30.54 4.42
CA GLY A 172 -6.79 29.50 4.70
C GLY A 172 -7.06 28.60 3.49
N PRO A 173 -7.63 27.42 3.71
CA PRO A 173 -8.04 26.54 2.63
C PRO A 173 -9.20 27.14 1.83
N GLY A 174 -9.33 26.73 0.57
CA GLY A 174 -10.41 27.13 -0.33
C GLY A 174 -10.24 28.49 -0.99
N GLN A 175 -9.25 29.32 -0.59
CA GLN A 175 -9.00 30.63 -1.16
C GLN A 175 -7.81 30.60 -2.11
N THR A 176 -7.95 31.29 -3.25
CA THR A 176 -6.85 31.50 -4.20
C THR A 176 -6.17 32.84 -3.92
N TYR A 177 -4.86 32.82 -3.78
CA TYR A 177 -3.98 33.98 -3.63
C TYR A 177 -3.13 34.13 -4.88
N GLY A 178 -2.78 35.36 -5.25
CA GLY A 178 -2.01 35.62 -6.48
C GLY A 178 -2.85 35.50 -7.74
N ARG A 179 -2.18 35.35 -8.88
CA ARG A 179 -2.82 35.37 -10.22
C ARG A 179 -2.17 34.36 -11.16
N PHE A 180 -2.97 33.69 -11.99
CA PHE A 180 -2.49 32.73 -12.99
C PHE A 180 -1.58 33.36 -14.03
N GLU A 181 -1.93 34.53 -14.52
CA GLU A 181 -1.20 35.22 -15.58
C GLU A 181 0.24 35.54 -15.17
N THR A 182 0.45 35.88 -13.91
CA THR A 182 1.79 36.19 -13.36
C THR A 182 2.52 34.93 -12.88
N GLY A 183 1.87 33.76 -12.85
CA GLY A 183 2.44 32.53 -12.32
C GLY A 183 2.48 32.47 -10.78
N THR A 184 1.82 33.42 -10.12
CA THR A 184 1.88 33.55 -8.64
C THR A 184 0.68 32.94 -7.93
N ALA A 185 -0.26 32.31 -8.66
CA ALA A 185 -1.44 31.72 -8.05
C ALA A 185 -1.06 30.60 -7.06
N ARG A 186 -1.71 30.64 -5.87
CA ARG A 186 -1.56 29.66 -4.79
C ARG A 186 -2.92 29.32 -4.21
N ARG A 187 -3.18 28.06 -3.97
CA ARG A 187 -4.40 27.59 -3.32
C ARG A 187 -4.11 26.34 -2.49
N LEU A 188 -4.69 26.26 -1.29
CA LEU A 188 -4.79 25.06 -0.48
C LEU A 188 -6.22 24.53 -0.54
N VAL A 189 -6.35 23.22 -0.76
CA VAL A 189 -7.61 22.49 -0.71
C VAL A 189 -7.48 21.38 0.32
N GLU A 190 -8.47 21.28 1.21
CA GLU A 190 -8.56 20.23 2.24
C GLU A 190 -9.83 19.40 2.01
N PRO A 191 -9.81 18.39 1.13
CA PRO A 191 -10.96 17.51 0.88
C PRO A 191 -11.41 16.81 2.16
N ALA A 192 -12.72 16.90 2.47
CA ALA A 192 -13.28 16.35 3.69
C ALA A 192 -13.32 14.82 3.70
N GLY A 193 -13.09 14.21 4.88
CA GLY A 193 -13.31 12.77 5.12
C GLY A 193 -12.31 11.83 4.45
N VAL A 194 -11.19 12.34 3.94
CA VAL A 194 -10.16 11.53 3.27
C VAL A 194 -8.79 11.70 3.94
N GLU A 195 -8.05 10.61 3.95
CA GLU A 195 -6.69 10.46 4.44
C GLU A 195 -5.70 10.41 3.27
N HIS A 196 -4.44 10.07 3.54
CA HIS A 196 -3.30 10.15 2.64
C HIS A 196 -3.47 9.44 1.28
N ILE A 197 -4.23 8.33 1.21
CA ILE A 197 -4.52 7.62 -0.03
C ILE A 197 -5.91 7.99 -0.56
N GLY A 198 -6.88 8.14 0.32
CA GLY A 198 -8.24 8.54 -0.03
C GLY A 198 -8.31 9.88 -0.77
N VAL A 199 -7.36 10.80 -0.51
CA VAL A 199 -7.23 12.08 -1.22
C VAL A 199 -7.09 11.92 -2.73
N LEU A 200 -6.51 10.81 -3.21
CA LEU A 200 -6.32 10.51 -4.63
C LEU A 200 -7.61 10.10 -5.34
N TYR A 201 -8.61 9.67 -4.59
CA TYR A 201 -9.92 9.23 -5.07
C TYR A 201 -11.05 10.21 -4.69
N SER A 202 -10.70 11.31 -4.01
CA SER A 202 -11.66 12.34 -3.64
C SER A 202 -12.15 13.10 -4.86
N ARG A 203 -13.48 13.25 -4.97
CA ARG A 203 -14.08 14.06 -6.02
C ARG A 203 -13.60 15.50 -5.98
N ASP A 204 -13.44 16.04 -4.76
CA ASP A 204 -13.00 17.43 -4.56
C ASP A 204 -11.56 17.61 -5.02
N SER A 205 -10.65 16.66 -4.70
CA SER A 205 -9.26 16.70 -5.18
C SER A 205 -9.17 16.71 -6.70
N LEU A 206 -9.96 15.87 -7.35
CA LEU A 206 -9.96 15.73 -8.81
C LEU A 206 -10.56 16.95 -9.50
N HIS A 207 -11.66 17.49 -8.94
CA HIS A 207 -12.34 18.68 -9.45
C HIS A 207 -11.46 19.93 -9.31
N GLU A 208 -10.89 20.16 -8.14
CA GLU A 208 -10.00 21.30 -7.87
C GLU A 208 -8.74 21.24 -8.73
N THR A 209 -8.18 20.05 -8.98
CA THR A 209 -7.06 19.88 -9.91
C THR A 209 -7.46 20.26 -11.34
N LEU A 210 -8.62 19.83 -11.80
CA LEU A 210 -9.13 20.18 -13.13
C LEU A 210 -9.34 21.69 -13.27
N ASP A 211 -10.01 22.31 -12.31
CA ASP A 211 -10.28 23.76 -12.33
C ASP A 211 -9.00 24.57 -12.26
N TRP A 212 -8.03 24.12 -11.45
CA TRP A 212 -6.73 24.77 -11.35
C TRP A 212 -5.96 24.76 -12.66
N LEU A 213 -5.93 23.60 -13.33
CA LEU A 213 -5.25 23.47 -14.63
C LEU A 213 -6.01 24.21 -15.73
N ASN A 214 -7.34 24.19 -15.70
CA ASN A 214 -8.14 25.01 -16.62
C ASN A 214 -7.84 26.51 -16.47
N GLY A 215 -7.72 27.01 -15.24
CA GLY A 215 -7.30 28.39 -14.99
C GLY A 215 -5.88 28.70 -15.44
N ALA A 216 -4.94 27.78 -15.23
CA ALA A 216 -3.55 27.98 -15.62
C ALA A 216 -3.30 27.93 -17.14
N PHE A 217 -4.12 27.20 -17.89
CA PHE A 217 -4.01 27.04 -19.36
C PHE A 217 -5.07 27.80 -20.14
N ASP A 218 -5.92 28.59 -19.46
CA ASP A 218 -7.05 29.30 -20.05
C ASP A 218 -7.95 28.38 -20.89
N ARG A 219 -8.48 27.31 -20.26
CA ARG A 219 -9.28 26.26 -20.90
C ARG A 219 -10.59 26.05 -20.18
N ILE A 220 -11.56 25.54 -20.94
CA ILE A 220 -12.82 25.06 -20.40
C ILE A 220 -12.89 23.54 -20.63
N GLY A 221 -13.00 22.77 -19.54
CA GLY A 221 -13.15 21.32 -19.60
C GLY A 221 -14.61 20.88 -19.69
N SER A 222 -14.84 19.59 -19.96
CA SER A 222 -16.17 18.98 -19.97
C SER A 222 -16.78 18.81 -18.56
N GLY A 223 -16.02 19.04 -17.51
CA GLY A 223 -16.44 18.86 -16.13
C GLY A 223 -16.45 17.39 -15.67
N PHE A 224 -15.96 16.44 -16.47
CA PHE A 224 -15.86 15.04 -16.08
C PHE A 224 -14.87 14.86 -14.92
N VAL A 225 -15.27 14.11 -13.89
CA VAL A 225 -14.41 13.73 -12.76
C VAL A 225 -14.52 12.23 -12.54
N ASP A 226 -13.37 11.55 -12.50
CA ASP A 226 -13.29 10.10 -12.30
C ASP A 226 -13.44 9.71 -10.81
N ALA A 227 -14.63 9.86 -10.27
CA ALA A 227 -14.94 9.55 -8.88
C ALA A 227 -15.16 8.04 -8.64
N ARG A 228 -14.19 7.20 -9.06
CA ARG A 228 -14.30 5.73 -8.98
C ARG A 228 -14.18 5.15 -7.57
N GLY A 229 -13.72 5.90 -6.58
CA GLY A 229 -13.38 5.38 -5.24
C GLY A 229 -14.50 4.56 -4.59
N LYS A 230 -15.77 5.07 -4.60
CA LYS A 230 -16.91 4.35 -4.06
C LYS A 230 -17.23 3.03 -4.78
N TRP A 231 -16.98 2.97 -6.09
CA TRP A 231 -17.21 1.77 -6.89
C TRP A 231 -16.13 0.72 -6.63
N LEU A 232 -14.88 1.14 -6.39
CA LEU A 232 -13.80 0.24 -5.96
C LEU A 232 -14.10 -0.35 -4.58
N MET A 233 -14.58 0.46 -3.63
CA MET A 233 -15.01 -0.07 -2.33
C MET A 233 -16.12 -1.12 -2.47
N LEU A 234 -17.13 -0.85 -3.31
CA LEU A 234 -18.21 -1.79 -3.58
C LEU A 234 -17.69 -3.08 -4.24
N LEU A 235 -16.78 -2.96 -5.21
CA LEU A 235 -16.14 -4.09 -5.88
C LEU A 235 -15.41 -5.00 -4.87
N PHE A 236 -14.55 -4.43 -4.02
CA PHE A 236 -13.81 -5.20 -3.02
C PHE A 236 -14.72 -5.80 -1.96
N ALA A 237 -15.76 -5.09 -1.53
CA ALA A 237 -16.79 -5.66 -0.65
C ALA A 237 -17.50 -6.84 -1.31
N GLY A 238 -17.84 -6.73 -2.59
CA GLY A 238 -18.43 -7.81 -3.39
C GLY A 238 -17.51 -9.04 -3.50
N ILE A 239 -16.20 -8.84 -3.71
CA ILE A 239 -15.21 -9.92 -3.75
C ILE A 239 -15.15 -10.64 -2.40
N VAL A 240 -15.11 -9.88 -1.28
CA VAL A 240 -15.16 -10.47 0.08
C VAL A 240 -16.44 -11.27 0.29
N ALA A 241 -17.59 -10.73 -0.13
CA ALA A 241 -18.88 -11.44 -0.03
C ALA A 241 -18.91 -12.71 -0.87
N LEU A 242 -18.34 -12.68 -2.08
CA LEU A 242 -18.24 -13.84 -2.98
C LEU A 242 -17.42 -14.99 -2.37
N ALA A 243 -16.45 -14.69 -1.51
CA ALA A 243 -15.67 -15.71 -0.81
C ALA A 243 -16.55 -16.65 0.03
N TRP A 244 -17.71 -16.16 0.53
CA TRP A 244 -18.61 -17.00 1.35
C TRP A 244 -19.20 -18.19 0.57
N PRO A 245 -19.94 -18.02 -0.54
CA PRO A 245 -20.45 -19.17 -1.30
C PRO A 245 -19.32 -20.04 -1.86
N LEU A 246 -18.22 -19.45 -2.36
CA LEU A 246 -17.10 -20.21 -2.91
C LEU A 246 -16.37 -21.03 -1.84
N SER A 247 -16.37 -20.61 -0.59
CA SER A 247 -15.75 -21.39 0.49
C SER A 247 -16.38 -22.77 0.67
N HIS A 248 -17.64 -22.98 0.28
CA HIS A 248 -18.31 -24.28 0.37
C HIS A 248 -17.76 -25.33 -0.62
N LEU A 249 -17.02 -24.89 -1.64
CA LEU A 249 -16.35 -25.78 -2.60
C LEU A 249 -14.99 -26.30 -2.06
N LEU A 250 -14.51 -25.76 -0.94
CA LEU A 250 -13.23 -26.18 -0.38
C LEU A 250 -13.34 -27.61 0.20
N PRO A 251 -12.30 -28.45 0.04
CA PRO A 251 -12.29 -29.81 0.54
C PRO A 251 -12.29 -29.83 2.08
N ALA A 252 -13.13 -30.67 2.68
CA ALA A 252 -13.09 -30.88 4.12
C ALA A 252 -11.77 -31.56 4.52
N VAL A 253 -11.07 -30.98 5.48
CA VAL A 253 -9.81 -31.51 6.04
C VAL A 253 -10.07 -32.27 7.33
N ARG A 254 -10.96 -31.77 8.18
CA ARG A 254 -11.38 -32.40 9.44
C ARG A 254 -12.86 -32.21 9.66
N PRO A 255 -13.54 -33.17 10.33
CA PRO A 255 -14.91 -32.96 10.79
C PRO A 255 -15.00 -31.71 11.69
N ARG A 256 -16.11 -31.00 11.57
CA ARG A 256 -16.42 -29.87 12.47
C ARG A 256 -16.70 -30.39 13.87
N SER A 257 -15.68 -30.51 14.71
CA SER A 257 -15.85 -30.81 16.12
C SER A 257 -15.99 -29.50 16.94
N ARG A 258 -16.79 -29.53 18.01
CA ARG A 258 -16.80 -28.45 19.02
C ARG A 258 -15.40 -28.37 19.62
N ARG A 259 -14.67 -27.30 19.28
CA ARG A 259 -13.37 -27.04 19.89
C ARG A 259 -13.59 -26.38 21.24
N VAL A 260 -13.03 -26.94 22.28
CA VAL A 260 -12.91 -26.25 23.57
C VAL A 260 -11.93 -25.10 23.37
N GLY A 261 -12.42 -23.87 23.53
CA GLY A 261 -11.60 -22.69 23.30
C GLY A 261 -10.53 -22.52 24.39
N MET A 262 -9.42 -21.90 24.01
CA MET A 262 -8.38 -21.45 24.95
C MET A 262 -8.93 -20.32 25.84
N GLY A 263 -8.53 -20.27 27.12
CA GLY A 263 -8.84 -19.14 27.99
C GLY A 263 -8.21 -17.82 27.53
N TRP A 264 -8.73 -16.70 28.02
CA TRP A 264 -8.20 -15.37 27.68
C TRP A 264 -6.74 -15.18 28.13
N GLY A 265 -6.35 -15.64 29.33
CA GLY A 265 -4.98 -15.51 29.85
C GLY A 265 -3.92 -16.11 28.90
N PRO A 266 -4.04 -17.41 28.52
CA PRO A 266 -3.15 -18.00 27.53
C PRO A 266 -3.17 -17.31 26.15
N LEU A 267 -4.32 -16.83 25.70
CA LEU A 267 -4.43 -16.08 24.44
C LEU A 267 -3.69 -14.73 24.51
N LEU A 268 -3.91 -13.98 25.59
CA LEU A 268 -3.22 -12.70 25.84
C LEU A 268 -1.71 -12.92 25.89
N LEU A 269 -1.23 -13.91 26.63
CA LEU A 269 0.20 -14.23 26.69
C LEU A 269 0.78 -14.52 25.30
N ALA A 270 0.09 -15.34 24.49
CA ALA A 270 0.55 -15.72 23.16
C ALA A 270 0.48 -14.57 22.14
N ALA A 271 -0.36 -13.56 22.36
CA ALA A 271 -0.48 -12.39 21.51
C ALA A 271 0.48 -11.26 21.93
N THR A 272 0.61 -10.97 23.23
CA THR A 272 1.35 -9.80 23.71
C THR A 272 2.85 -10.04 23.86
N LEU A 273 3.27 -11.26 24.24
CA LEU A 273 4.70 -11.56 24.42
C LEU A 273 5.50 -11.41 23.11
N PRO A 274 5.08 -12.01 21.98
CA PRO A 274 5.74 -11.76 20.69
C PRO A 274 5.68 -10.30 20.28
N ALA A 275 4.57 -9.61 20.56
CA ALA A 275 4.39 -8.20 20.18
C ALA A 275 5.43 -7.27 20.85
N GLY A 276 5.76 -7.51 22.10
CA GLY A 276 6.79 -6.75 22.80
C GLY A 276 8.22 -7.17 22.43
N LEU A 277 8.48 -8.49 22.39
CA LEU A 277 9.84 -9.01 22.19
C LEU A 277 10.36 -8.81 20.77
N THR A 278 9.53 -8.95 19.74
CA THR A 278 9.96 -8.88 18.34
C THR A 278 10.68 -7.57 18.02
N PRO A 279 10.10 -6.38 18.24
CA PRO A 279 10.77 -5.13 17.94
C PRO A 279 12.04 -4.91 18.80
N LEU A 280 12.05 -5.38 20.05
CA LEU A 280 13.22 -5.28 20.92
C LEU A 280 14.39 -6.15 20.40
N ILE A 281 14.11 -7.37 19.95
CA ILE A 281 15.10 -8.28 19.35
C ILE A 281 15.67 -7.65 18.06
N LEU A 282 14.81 -7.09 17.21
CA LEU A 282 15.22 -6.54 15.91
C LEU A 282 15.84 -5.14 16.01
N TRP A 283 15.71 -4.43 17.12
CA TRP A 283 16.13 -3.03 17.27
C TRP A 283 17.59 -2.78 16.90
N LYS A 284 18.48 -3.69 17.28
CA LYS A 284 19.93 -3.56 17.05
C LYS A 284 20.48 -4.52 15.99
N LEU A 285 19.63 -5.36 15.41
CA LEU A 285 20.06 -6.29 14.38
C LEU A 285 20.10 -5.61 13.00
N PRO A 286 21.07 -5.99 12.15
CA PRO A 286 21.07 -5.55 10.76
C PRO A 286 19.84 -6.15 10.04
N THR A 287 19.06 -5.30 9.41
CA THR A 287 17.85 -5.70 8.70
C THR A 287 17.84 -5.18 7.26
N ASP A 288 19.03 -4.95 6.68
CA ASP A 288 19.25 -4.37 5.35
C ASP A 288 20.04 -5.37 4.49
N PHE A 289 19.38 -6.46 4.04
CA PHE A 289 20.04 -7.56 3.32
C PHE A 289 19.33 -7.96 2.02
N LEU A 290 18.06 -7.57 1.83
CA LEU A 290 17.37 -7.74 0.55
C LEU A 290 17.45 -6.45 -0.27
N THR A 291 17.34 -6.58 -1.57
CA THR A 291 17.28 -5.45 -2.51
C THR A 291 15.87 -4.84 -2.58
N ILE A 292 15.21 -4.73 -1.44
CA ILE A 292 13.86 -4.14 -1.28
C ILE A 292 13.82 -3.33 0.01
N LEU A 293 13.35 -2.10 -0.11
CA LEU A 293 13.26 -1.21 1.04
C LEU A 293 12.17 -1.67 2.00
N LEU A 294 12.49 -1.78 3.30
CA LEU A 294 11.60 -2.21 4.38
C LEU A 294 11.05 -3.66 4.26
N GLY A 295 11.12 -4.28 3.09
CA GLY A 295 10.61 -5.64 2.89
C GLY A 295 11.36 -6.68 3.70
N ASP A 296 12.66 -6.51 3.87
CA ASP A 296 13.52 -7.36 4.71
C ASP A 296 13.23 -7.18 6.21
N TYR A 297 13.03 -5.94 6.66
CA TYR A 297 12.58 -5.71 8.04
C TYR A 297 11.25 -6.42 8.31
N LEU A 298 10.27 -6.27 7.41
CA LEU A 298 8.98 -6.94 7.55
C LEU A 298 9.11 -8.45 7.52
N ALA A 299 9.94 -9.02 6.64
CA ALA A 299 10.20 -10.45 6.60
C ALA A 299 10.75 -10.98 7.93
N LEU A 300 11.76 -10.29 8.50
CA LEU A 300 12.30 -10.64 9.82
C LEU A 300 11.30 -10.42 10.95
N HIS A 301 10.53 -9.33 10.91
CA HIS A 301 9.50 -9.06 11.91
C HIS A 301 8.45 -10.18 11.93
N PHE A 302 7.95 -10.58 10.78
CA PHE A 302 7.03 -11.71 10.67
C PHE A 302 7.68 -13.03 11.13
N LEU A 303 8.94 -13.28 10.75
CA LEU A 303 9.66 -14.49 11.15
C LEU A 303 9.78 -14.60 12.67
N VAL A 304 10.37 -13.58 13.31
CA VAL A 304 10.62 -13.57 14.75
C VAL A 304 9.29 -13.64 15.53
N TYR A 305 8.30 -12.83 15.13
CA TYR A 305 6.98 -12.84 15.74
C TYR A 305 6.31 -14.21 15.62
N GLY A 306 6.35 -14.82 14.43
CA GLY A 306 5.76 -16.14 14.17
C GLY A 306 6.43 -17.25 14.95
N VAL A 307 7.76 -17.24 15.03
CA VAL A 307 8.55 -18.22 15.82
C VAL A 307 8.23 -18.09 17.30
N LEU A 308 8.24 -16.89 17.86
CA LEU A 308 7.88 -16.64 19.26
C LEU A 308 6.46 -17.09 19.56
N THR A 309 5.49 -16.74 18.72
CA THR A 309 4.09 -17.21 18.86
C THR A 309 4.03 -18.74 18.82
N GLY A 310 4.76 -19.38 17.90
CA GLY A 310 4.85 -20.84 17.78
C GLY A 310 5.43 -21.50 19.04
N ILE A 311 6.48 -20.92 19.61
CA ILE A 311 7.10 -21.40 20.87
C ILE A 311 6.09 -21.33 22.02
N VAL A 312 5.41 -20.19 22.19
CA VAL A 312 4.38 -20.04 23.24
C VAL A 312 3.25 -21.04 23.05
N LEU A 313 2.76 -21.23 21.80
CA LEU A 313 1.74 -22.24 21.51
C LEU A 313 2.18 -23.66 21.85
N MET A 314 3.42 -24.03 21.50
CA MET A 314 3.96 -25.36 21.83
C MET A 314 4.05 -25.56 23.34
N TRP A 315 4.51 -24.55 24.06
CA TRP A 315 4.60 -24.60 25.54
C TRP A 315 3.22 -24.74 26.18
N LEU A 316 2.23 -23.95 25.74
CA LEU A 316 0.85 -24.05 26.22
C LEU A 316 0.24 -25.45 25.95
N ARG A 317 0.47 -26.00 24.75
CA ARG A 317 0.00 -27.35 24.39
C ARG A 317 0.67 -28.44 25.23
N ARG A 318 1.97 -28.32 25.51
CA ARG A 318 2.67 -29.27 26.38
C ARG A 318 2.06 -29.26 27.80
N LYS A 319 1.80 -28.08 28.38
CA LYS A 319 1.10 -27.95 29.68
C LYS A 319 -0.28 -28.59 29.68
N GLN A 320 -1.09 -28.33 28.63
CA GLN A 320 -2.41 -28.93 28.48
C GLN A 320 -2.34 -30.46 28.36
N ARG A 321 -1.39 -31.00 27.56
CA ARG A 321 -1.20 -32.44 27.40
C ARG A 321 -0.74 -33.10 28.72
N ALA A 322 0.14 -32.47 29.46
CA ALA A 322 0.57 -32.98 30.78
C ALA A 322 -0.60 -33.05 31.75
N ALA A 323 -1.46 -32.03 31.78
CA ALA A 323 -2.68 -32.03 32.58
C ALA A 323 -3.70 -33.12 32.16
N LEU A 324 -3.84 -33.33 30.82
CA LEU A 324 -4.74 -34.36 30.26
C LEU A 324 -4.18 -35.77 30.36
N ALA A 325 -2.87 -35.97 30.27
CA ALA A 325 -2.23 -37.27 30.40
C ALA A 325 -2.44 -37.86 31.80
N MET A 326 -2.56 -37.02 32.83
CA MET A 326 -2.91 -37.41 34.20
C MET A 326 -4.36 -37.92 34.28
N HIS A 327 -5.23 -37.54 33.32
CA HIS A 327 -6.61 -38.02 33.23
C HIS A 327 -6.84 -39.12 32.17
N ALA A 328 -5.92 -39.30 31.19
CA ALA A 328 -6.14 -40.08 29.96
C ALA A 328 -5.40 -41.44 29.95
N ALA A 329 -4.91 -41.93 31.08
CA ALA A 329 -4.26 -43.25 31.13
C ALA A 329 -5.20 -44.45 30.81
N LEU A 330 -6.43 -44.21 30.40
CA LEU A 330 -7.47 -45.23 30.30
C LEU A 330 -8.01 -45.57 28.90
N HIS A 331 -7.69 -44.84 27.81
CA HIS A 331 -8.25 -45.18 26.48
C HIS A 331 -7.36 -44.80 25.27
N ALA A 332 -6.68 -45.77 24.69
CA ALA A 332 -5.97 -45.64 23.41
C ALA A 332 -6.59 -46.53 22.33
N SER A 333 -6.78 -46.03 21.13
CA SER A 333 -7.24 -46.77 19.94
C SER A 333 -6.37 -46.48 18.69
N PRO A 334 -6.02 -47.47 17.86
CA PRO A 334 -5.08 -47.36 16.75
C PRO A 334 -5.79 -47.24 15.40
N LYS A 335 -5.90 -46.07 14.80
CA LYS A 335 -6.21 -45.85 13.35
C LYS A 335 -5.51 -44.59 12.86
N ARG A 336 -4.23 -44.65 12.45
CA ARG A 336 -3.45 -43.42 12.17
C ARG A 336 -2.83 -43.24 10.80
N LEU A 337 -2.70 -44.24 9.93
CA LEU A 337 -1.85 -44.08 8.73
C LEU A 337 -2.56 -43.67 7.44
N GLU A 338 -3.74 -44.20 7.12
CA GLU A 338 -4.46 -43.83 5.91
C GLU A 338 -5.05 -42.42 5.92
N MET A 339 -5.34 -41.88 7.09
CA MET A 339 -5.90 -40.53 7.28
C MET A 339 -4.90 -39.38 6.97
N THR A 340 -3.59 -39.70 6.91
CA THR A 340 -2.54 -38.68 6.79
C THR A 340 -2.38 -38.16 5.36
N TYR A 341 -2.46 -39.05 4.33
CA TYR A 341 -2.31 -38.65 2.94
C TYR A 341 -3.46 -37.75 2.47
N HIS A 342 -4.68 -38.11 2.72
CA HIS A 342 -5.85 -37.30 2.39
C HIS A 342 -5.87 -35.94 3.13
N LEU A 343 -5.34 -35.91 4.37
CA LEU A 343 -5.20 -34.69 5.16
C LEU A 343 -4.34 -33.66 4.44
N TRP A 344 -3.12 -34.00 4.06
CA TRP A 344 -2.18 -33.08 3.41
C TRP A 344 -2.62 -32.66 2.01
N ARG A 345 -3.16 -33.59 1.23
CA ARG A 345 -3.74 -33.27 -0.09
C ARG A 345 -4.85 -32.24 0.04
N ASN A 346 -5.80 -32.42 0.96
CA ASN A 346 -6.92 -31.49 1.14
C ASN A 346 -6.46 -30.14 1.70
N ILE A 347 -5.43 -30.12 2.57
CA ILE A 347 -4.80 -28.86 3.03
C ILE A 347 -4.18 -28.14 1.83
N ALA A 348 -3.38 -28.83 1.03
CA ALA A 348 -2.70 -28.23 -0.13
C ALA A 348 -3.71 -27.71 -1.17
N THR A 349 -4.72 -28.51 -1.53
CA THR A 349 -5.78 -28.11 -2.46
C THR A 349 -6.55 -26.89 -1.93
N GLY A 350 -6.91 -26.89 -0.63
CA GLY A 350 -7.57 -25.75 -0.01
C GLY A 350 -6.69 -24.50 0.02
N ALA A 351 -5.40 -24.64 0.33
CA ALA A 351 -4.46 -23.53 0.35
C ALA A 351 -4.28 -22.91 -1.05
N VAL A 352 -4.10 -23.75 -2.08
CA VAL A 352 -3.99 -23.30 -3.47
C VAL A 352 -5.27 -22.60 -3.93
N ALA A 353 -6.44 -23.16 -3.63
CA ALA A 353 -7.72 -22.55 -4.01
C ALA A 353 -7.93 -21.18 -3.35
N VAL A 354 -7.63 -21.05 -2.04
CA VAL A 354 -7.76 -19.78 -1.33
C VAL A 354 -6.71 -18.77 -1.81
N ALA A 355 -5.46 -19.19 -2.04
CA ALA A 355 -4.42 -18.32 -2.58
C ALA A 355 -4.75 -17.85 -3.99
N ALA A 356 -5.22 -18.74 -4.88
CA ALA A 356 -5.64 -18.40 -6.23
C ALA A 356 -6.82 -17.40 -6.20
N PHE A 357 -7.81 -17.60 -5.33
CA PHE A 357 -8.90 -16.65 -5.16
C PHE A 357 -8.36 -15.27 -4.73
N ASN A 358 -7.51 -15.22 -3.71
CA ASN A 358 -6.95 -13.97 -3.22
C ASN A 358 -6.09 -13.26 -4.29
N ILE A 359 -5.22 -13.97 -4.99
CA ILE A 359 -4.33 -13.41 -6.00
C ILE A 359 -5.13 -12.95 -7.24
N VAL A 360 -6.10 -13.72 -7.69
CA VAL A 360 -6.85 -13.41 -8.91
C VAL A 360 -7.98 -12.42 -8.63
N ALA A 361 -8.86 -12.71 -7.66
CA ALA A 361 -10.05 -11.90 -7.44
C ALA A 361 -9.74 -10.51 -6.86
N PHE A 362 -8.72 -10.40 -5.98
CA PHE A 362 -8.23 -9.11 -5.51
C PHE A 362 -7.14 -8.55 -6.41
N GLY A 363 -6.19 -9.38 -6.84
CA GLY A 363 -5.02 -8.94 -7.57
C GLY A 363 -5.34 -8.30 -8.90
N ALA A 364 -6.29 -8.82 -9.68
CA ALA A 364 -6.64 -8.24 -10.97
C ALA A 364 -7.23 -6.80 -10.85
N PRO A 365 -8.22 -6.53 -9.95
CA PRO A 365 -8.67 -5.16 -9.72
C PRO A 365 -7.58 -4.25 -9.11
N ILE A 366 -6.78 -4.77 -8.19
CA ILE A 366 -5.67 -4.01 -7.61
C ILE A 366 -4.69 -3.59 -8.69
N ASP A 367 -4.26 -4.53 -9.54
CA ASP A 367 -3.32 -4.28 -10.64
C ASP A 367 -3.87 -3.29 -11.69
N THR A 368 -5.17 -3.29 -11.87
CA THR A 368 -5.83 -2.40 -12.84
C THR A 368 -6.02 -0.99 -12.29
N TYR A 369 -6.40 -0.83 -11.01
CA TYR A 369 -6.97 0.40 -10.49
C TYR A 369 -6.24 1.04 -9.30
N LEU A 370 -5.36 0.29 -8.61
CA LEU A 370 -4.73 0.77 -7.38
C LEU A 370 -3.21 0.82 -7.49
N PHE A 371 -2.55 -0.32 -7.68
CA PHE A 371 -1.09 -0.37 -7.82
C PHE A 371 -0.64 -1.62 -8.57
N SER A 372 0.57 -1.59 -9.13
CA SER A 372 1.15 -2.71 -9.87
C SER A 372 1.25 -3.95 -8.98
N PHE A 373 0.31 -4.87 -9.12
CA PHE A 373 0.23 -6.08 -8.31
C PHE A 373 0.87 -7.29 -8.99
N LEU A 374 0.87 -7.35 -10.32
CA LEU A 374 1.56 -8.41 -11.05
C LEU A 374 3.07 -8.17 -11.00
N PRO A 375 3.86 -9.13 -10.47
CA PRO A 375 5.29 -8.97 -10.28
C PRO A 375 6.04 -9.04 -11.61
N ILE A 376 7.03 -8.19 -11.76
CA ILE A 376 8.07 -8.34 -12.77
C ILE A 376 9.07 -9.44 -12.36
N PRO A 377 9.87 -9.99 -13.29
CA PRO A 377 10.79 -11.10 -12.99
C PRO A 377 11.70 -10.86 -11.79
N GLU A 378 12.16 -9.64 -11.59
CA GLU A 378 13.08 -9.23 -10.53
C GLU A 378 12.46 -9.34 -9.13
N ARG A 379 11.12 -9.37 -9.02
CA ARG A 379 10.40 -9.46 -7.74
C ARG A 379 10.13 -10.89 -7.27
N TRP A 380 10.24 -11.89 -8.13
CA TRP A 380 9.98 -13.28 -7.73
C TRP A 380 10.92 -13.81 -6.65
N PRO A 381 12.25 -13.56 -6.70
CA PRO A 381 13.14 -13.93 -5.61
C PRO A 381 12.80 -13.23 -4.30
N LEU A 382 12.34 -11.96 -4.37
CA LEU A 382 11.92 -11.20 -3.19
C LEU A 382 10.66 -11.77 -2.55
N ILE A 383 9.68 -12.19 -3.36
CA ILE A 383 8.47 -12.89 -2.87
C ILE A 383 8.87 -14.14 -2.09
N ALA A 384 9.77 -14.96 -2.66
CA ALA A 384 10.24 -16.19 -2.02
C ALA A 384 10.98 -15.89 -0.69
N ALA A 385 11.85 -14.88 -0.67
CA ALA A 385 12.59 -14.48 0.52
C ALA A 385 11.65 -13.97 1.64
N ILE A 386 10.68 -13.13 1.30
CA ILE A 386 9.70 -12.60 2.26
C ILE A 386 8.78 -13.70 2.78
N ALA A 387 8.47 -14.72 1.94
CA ALA A 387 7.66 -15.87 2.35
C ALA A 387 8.30 -16.67 3.49
N VAL A 388 9.64 -16.68 3.61
CA VAL A 388 10.36 -17.29 4.75
C VAL A 388 9.90 -16.70 6.08
N GLY A 389 9.56 -15.41 6.10
CA GLY A 389 9.04 -14.73 7.29
C GLY A 389 7.53 -14.88 7.46
N THR A 390 6.75 -14.68 6.38
CA THR A 390 5.29 -14.68 6.48
C THR A 390 4.72 -16.07 6.75
N VAL A 391 5.33 -17.15 6.26
CA VAL A 391 4.85 -18.53 6.46
C VAL A 391 4.82 -18.91 7.96
N PRO A 392 5.91 -18.82 8.74
CA PRO A 392 5.87 -19.09 10.17
C PRO A 392 4.86 -18.23 10.93
N TYR A 393 4.77 -16.95 10.59
CA TYR A 393 3.83 -16.03 11.21
C TYR A 393 2.37 -16.48 11.01
N PHE A 394 1.94 -16.62 9.76
CA PHE A 394 0.54 -16.96 9.48
C PHE A 394 0.16 -18.36 9.97
N ILE A 395 1.08 -19.34 9.92
CA ILE A 395 0.84 -20.66 10.50
C ILE A 395 0.63 -20.57 12.00
N ALA A 396 1.47 -19.84 12.72
CA ALA A 396 1.38 -19.68 14.16
C ALA A 396 0.12 -18.90 14.56
N ASP A 397 -0.13 -17.76 13.92
CA ASP A 397 -1.23 -16.85 14.24
C ASP A 397 -2.62 -17.46 13.91
N GLU A 398 -2.79 -18.04 12.72
CA GLU A 398 -4.06 -18.70 12.36
C GLU A 398 -4.31 -19.96 13.21
N THR A 399 -3.25 -20.65 13.63
CA THR A 399 -3.35 -21.76 14.57
C THR A 399 -3.74 -21.28 15.97
N LEU A 400 -3.18 -20.17 16.43
CA LEU A 400 -3.53 -19.52 17.71
C LEU A 400 -5.00 -19.10 17.71
N THR A 401 -5.43 -18.36 16.71
CA THR A 401 -6.81 -17.85 16.62
C THR A 401 -7.85 -18.97 16.48
N ALA A 402 -7.54 -20.01 15.69
CA ALA A 402 -8.38 -21.20 15.56
C ALA A 402 -8.46 -22.01 16.85
N THR A 403 -7.36 -22.09 17.62
CA THR A 403 -7.31 -22.81 18.92
C THR A 403 -7.99 -22.01 20.03
N ALA A 404 -7.82 -20.69 20.02
CA ALA A 404 -8.47 -19.80 20.97
C ALA A 404 -9.99 -19.88 20.86
N ASN A 405 -10.52 -19.96 19.63
CA ASN A 405 -11.96 -20.04 19.35
C ASN A 405 -12.78 -19.00 20.14
N ARG A 406 -12.25 -17.77 20.24
CA ARG A 406 -12.85 -16.65 20.98
C ARG A 406 -13.31 -15.57 20.04
N ASN A 407 -14.50 -15.01 20.30
CA ASN A 407 -14.93 -13.78 19.64
C ASN A 407 -13.94 -12.66 19.97
N GLY A 408 -13.45 -11.96 18.94
CA GLY A 408 -12.42 -10.93 19.09
C GLY A 408 -10.97 -11.43 19.14
N GLY A 409 -10.71 -12.75 19.26
CA GLY A 409 -9.34 -13.29 19.32
C GLY A 409 -8.51 -12.94 18.08
N TYR A 410 -9.11 -12.99 16.90
CA TYR A 410 -8.46 -12.57 15.65
C TYR A 410 -8.08 -11.07 15.67
N ALA A 411 -9.03 -10.21 16.06
CA ALA A 411 -8.78 -8.77 16.14
C ALA A 411 -7.66 -8.44 17.15
N LEU A 412 -7.66 -9.13 18.32
CA LEU A 412 -6.63 -8.99 19.34
C LEU A 412 -5.23 -9.30 18.77
N THR A 413 -5.05 -10.45 18.10
CA THR A 413 -3.72 -10.84 17.57
C THR A 413 -3.22 -9.87 16.49
N LYS A 414 -4.11 -9.36 15.63
CA LYS A 414 -3.74 -8.37 14.61
C LYS A 414 -3.44 -7.01 15.23
N LEU A 415 -4.20 -6.59 16.24
CA LEU A 415 -3.90 -5.37 16.99
C LEU A 415 -2.52 -5.47 17.66
N CYS A 416 -2.21 -6.60 18.30
CA CYS A 416 -0.90 -6.83 18.90
C CYS A 416 0.25 -6.74 17.86
N LEU A 417 0.07 -7.29 16.67
CA LEU A 417 1.06 -7.16 15.61
C LEU A 417 1.22 -5.69 15.14
N LEU A 418 0.11 -4.97 14.95
CA LEU A 418 0.18 -3.54 14.57
C LEU A 418 0.85 -2.70 15.66
N MET A 419 0.57 -2.99 16.93
CA MET A 419 1.27 -2.34 18.06
C MET A 419 2.76 -2.71 18.10
N SER A 420 3.12 -3.94 17.73
CA SER A 420 4.51 -4.37 17.58
C SER A 420 5.24 -3.58 16.50
N LEU A 421 4.61 -3.37 15.34
CA LEU A 421 5.15 -2.52 14.28
C LEU A 421 5.24 -1.06 14.71
N ALA A 422 4.24 -0.54 15.42
CA ALA A 422 4.28 0.82 15.98
C ALA A 422 5.44 0.99 16.96
N LEU A 423 5.67 0.02 17.86
CA LEU A 423 6.83 0.02 18.77
C LEU A 423 8.15 -0.03 18.00
N ALA A 424 8.22 -0.81 16.92
CA ALA A 424 9.40 -0.86 16.06
C ALA A 424 9.72 0.51 15.43
N ILE A 425 8.69 1.23 14.94
CA ILE A 425 8.83 2.57 14.40
C ILE A 425 9.34 3.54 15.47
N LEU A 426 8.79 3.47 16.69
CA LEU A 426 9.23 4.31 17.80
C LEU A 426 10.69 4.05 18.22
N LEU A 427 11.16 2.80 18.11
CA LEU A 427 12.54 2.43 18.43
C LEU A 427 13.55 2.82 17.33
N ASN A 428 13.11 2.94 16.09
CA ASN A 428 13.95 3.29 14.95
C ASN A 428 13.17 4.12 13.91
N PRO A 429 12.80 5.37 14.25
CA PRO A 429 11.95 6.21 13.42
C PRO A 429 12.61 6.56 12.08
N ASP A 430 13.90 6.84 12.06
CA ASP A 430 14.62 7.23 10.84
C ASP A 430 14.53 6.16 9.75
N LYS A 431 14.58 4.88 10.15
CA LYS A 431 14.53 3.75 9.22
C LYS A 431 13.12 3.31 8.88
N LEU A 432 12.20 3.34 9.85
CA LEU A 432 10.90 2.67 9.76
C LEU A 432 9.71 3.62 9.61
N PHE A 433 9.95 4.93 9.51
CA PHE A 433 8.88 5.94 9.42
C PHE A 433 7.85 5.62 8.32
N PHE A 434 8.32 5.17 7.16
CA PHE A 434 7.43 4.86 6.04
C PHE A 434 6.47 3.68 6.30
N LEU A 435 6.74 2.82 7.30
CA LEU A 435 5.78 1.79 7.72
C LEU A 435 4.52 2.39 8.35
N ALA A 436 4.61 3.57 8.97
CA ALA A 436 3.45 4.25 9.53
C ALA A 436 2.43 4.62 8.44
N ILE A 437 2.90 5.04 7.26
CA ILE A 437 2.07 5.43 6.12
C ILE A 437 1.30 4.22 5.57
N ILE A 438 1.90 3.02 5.63
CA ILE A 438 1.33 1.79 5.07
C ILE A 438 0.46 1.05 6.09
N GLY A 439 0.52 1.42 7.37
CA GLY A 439 -0.25 0.79 8.44
C GLY A 439 -1.74 0.60 8.12
N PRO A 440 -2.47 1.62 7.62
CA PRO A 440 -3.88 1.49 7.22
C PRO A 440 -4.10 0.44 6.13
N ALA A 441 -3.22 0.34 5.13
CA ALA A 441 -3.31 -0.66 4.07
C ALA A 441 -3.10 -2.09 4.63
N ILE A 442 -2.14 -2.27 5.53
CA ILE A 442 -1.91 -3.54 6.23
C ILE A 442 -3.15 -3.95 7.02
N LEU A 443 -3.80 -3.01 7.72
CA LEU A 443 -5.04 -3.26 8.45
C LEU A 443 -6.17 -3.73 7.52
N LEU A 444 -6.35 -3.07 6.38
CA LEU A 444 -7.37 -3.47 5.39
C LEU A 444 -7.12 -4.88 4.84
N LEU A 445 -5.85 -5.23 4.55
CA LEU A 445 -5.48 -6.57 4.13
C LEU A 445 -5.79 -7.61 5.22
N PHE A 446 -5.50 -7.32 6.50
CA PHE A 446 -5.85 -8.21 7.61
C PHE A 446 -7.37 -8.39 7.76
N ILE A 447 -8.16 -7.36 7.52
CA ILE A 447 -9.63 -7.47 7.56
C ILE A 447 -10.12 -8.37 6.41
N ALA A 448 -9.75 -8.07 5.17
CA ALA A 448 -10.21 -8.80 3.99
C ALA A 448 -9.77 -10.26 4.02
N PHE A 449 -8.48 -10.51 4.14
CA PHE A 449 -7.94 -11.87 4.14
C PHE A 449 -8.22 -12.64 5.42
N GLY A 450 -8.45 -11.95 6.53
CA GLY A 450 -8.92 -12.57 7.77
C GLY A 450 -10.34 -13.11 7.67
N ILE A 451 -11.25 -12.40 6.99
CA ILE A 451 -12.59 -12.89 6.70
C ILE A 451 -12.51 -14.16 5.84
N ILE A 452 -11.70 -14.13 4.76
CA ILE A 452 -11.52 -15.26 3.85
C ILE A 452 -10.89 -16.46 4.58
N SER A 453 -9.85 -16.24 5.39
CA SER A 453 -9.24 -17.28 6.22
C SER A 453 -10.24 -17.91 7.19
N ARG A 454 -11.10 -17.10 7.82
CA ARG A 454 -12.16 -17.60 8.71
C ARG A 454 -13.21 -18.43 7.95
N LEU A 455 -13.58 -18.04 6.73
CA LEU A 455 -14.47 -18.82 5.88
C LEU A 455 -13.81 -20.15 5.48
N SER A 456 -12.54 -20.12 5.09
CA SER A 456 -11.73 -21.31 4.83
C SER A 456 -11.66 -22.25 6.03
N LEU A 457 -11.39 -21.72 7.24
CA LEU A 457 -11.38 -22.50 8.48
C LEU A 457 -12.74 -23.17 8.76
N ARG A 458 -13.84 -22.45 8.53
CA ARG A 458 -15.20 -22.97 8.71
C ARG A 458 -15.52 -24.07 7.71
N ALA A 459 -15.10 -23.93 6.46
CA ALA A 459 -15.35 -24.91 5.41
C ALA A 459 -14.50 -26.16 5.56
N THR A 460 -13.19 -25.99 5.73
CA THR A 460 -12.21 -27.11 5.76
C THR A 460 -12.07 -27.78 7.12
N GLY A 461 -12.44 -27.09 8.22
CA GLY A 461 -12.20 -27.53 9.59
C GLY A 461 -10.73 -27.41 10.04
N HIS A 462 -9.83 -26.78 9.24
CA HIS A 462 -8.39 -26.67 9.53
C HIS A 462 -7.85 -25.26 9.26
N PRO A 463 -6.95 -24.68 10.10
CA PRO A 463 -6.43 -23.34 9.87
C PRO A 463 -5.39 -23.22 8.73
N LEU A 464 -4.68 -24.30 8.41
CA LEU A 464 -3.55 -24.26 7.47
C LEU A 464 -3.91 -23.78 6.06
N PRO A 465 -5.05 -24.14 5.44
CA PRO A 465 -5.37 -23.64 4.11
C PRO A 465 -5.39 -22.11 4.05
N GLY A 466 -6.06 -21.46 5.00
CA GLY A 466 -6.07 -20.00 5.11
C GLY A 466 -4.70 -19.41 5.49
N ALA A 467 -3.98 -20.06 6.40
CA ALA A 467 -2.65 -19.62 6.84
C ALA A 467 -1.63 -19.59 5.69
N ILE A 468 -1.55 -20.68 4.90
CA ILE A 468 -0.61 -20.78 3.77
C ILE A 468 -0.99 -19.78 2.67
N ALA A 469 -2.29 -19.65 2.37
CA ALA A 469 -2.78 -18.68 1.40
C ALA A 469 -2.43 -17.24 1.80
N ASN A 470 -2.70 -16.86 3.05
CA ASN A 470 -2.37 -15.53 3.57
C ASN A 470 -0.87 -15.27 3.56
N ALA A 471 -0.05 -16.26 3.94
CA ALA A 471 1.40 -16.14 3.91
C ALA A 471 1.92 -15.81 2.50
N ALA A 472 1.44 -16.53 1.50
CA ALA A 472 1.81 -16.31 0.10
C ALA A 472 1.38 -14.93 -0.40
N VAL A 473 0.12 -14.53 -0.13
CA VAL A 473 -0.43 -13.25 -0.60
C VAL A 473 0.24 -12.06 0.09
N PHE A 474 0.55 -12.15 1.39
CA PHE A 474 1.27 -11.08 2.09
C PHE A 474 2.73 -10.95 1.61
N ALA A 475 3.42 -12.08 1.39
CA ALA A 475 4.75 -12.04 0.79
C ALA A 475 4.74 -11.38 -0.60
N TRP A 476 3.76 -11.74 -1.41
CA TRP A 476 3.52 -11.14 -2.72
C TRP A 476 3.25 -9.63 -2.62
N ALA A 477 2.26 -9.23 -1.80
CA ALA A 477 1.88 -7.83 -1.64
C ALA A 477 3.06 -6.97 -1.17
N ILE A 478 3.84 -7.43 -0.18
CA ILE A 478 5.03 -6.71 0.30
C ILE A 478 6.06 -6.56 -0.83
N ALA A 479 6.36 -7.65 -1.54
CA ALA A 479 7.38 -7.64 -2.58
C ALA A 479 7.02 -6.75 -3.79
N VAL A 480 5.74 -6.59 -4.13
CA VAL A 480 5.31 -5.76 -5.27
C VAL A 480 5.07 -4.30 -4.90
N THR A 481 4.80 -4.02 -3.63
CA THR A 481 4.47 -2.66 -3.17
C THR A 481 5.72 -1.86 -2.84
N PHE A 482 6.67 -2.44 -2.10
CA PHE A 482 7.87 -1.70 -1.68
C PHE A 482 8.87 -1.54 -2.82
N PRO A 483 9.59 -0.40 -2.86
CA PRO A 483 10.55 -0.16 -3.92
C PRO A 483 11.78 -1.07 -3.82
N MET A 484 12.25 -1.52 -5.00
CA MET A 484 13.56 -2.17 -5.12
C MET A 484 14.68 -1.15 -5.00
N VAL A 485 15.75 -1.51 -4.31
CA VAL A 485 16.90 -0.63 -4.04
C VAL A 485 18.22 -1.35 -4.32
N ILE A 486 19.23 -0.58 -4.72
CA ILE A 486 20.63 -1.03 -4.74
C ILE A 486 21.22 -0.70 -3.36
N ARG A 487 21.88 -1.66 -2.74
CA ARG A 487 22.59 -1.52 -1.48
C ARG A 487 24.10 -1.66 -1.70
#